data_89985d43213469b840d44cbbd7d26f70
#
_entry.id   89985d43213469b840d44cbbd7d26f70
#
_cell.length_a   1.000
_cell.length_b   1.000
_cell.length_c   1.000
_cell.angle_alpha   90.00
_cell.angle_beta   90.00
_cell.angle_gamma   90.00
#
_symmetry.space_group_name_H-M   'P 1'
#
loop_
_entity.id
_entity.type
_entity.pdbx_description
1 polymer ?
#
loop_
_entity_poly.entity_id
_entity_poly.type
_entity_poly.pdbx_seq_one_letter_code
_entity_poly.pdbx_strand_id
1 'polypeptide(L)'
;MRIALDYSQSFDGLIQAYPMDDSLGNKGHMNEGLISTNLGLKGIPNVAETATLARDLQLLEYTKGKMHIPFISCATSVELIRAAKKKGLNLSCGVGIPHLIYTEENLLEFNSDFKIVPPLRTSIDQRALREGLLDGTIDMVSSMHQPVNPELKNLEFVNAQDGSIGL
;
A
#
# COMPACT_ATOMS: atom_id res chain seq x y z
N MET A 1 11.88 12.84 -4.06
CA MET A 1 11.00 12.53 -5.21
C MET A 1 11.19 13.47 -6.39
N ARG A 2 10.94 14.81 -6.33
CA ARG A 2 11.05 15.71 -7.50
C ARG A 2 12.36 15.57 -8.27
N ILE A 3 13.52 15.69 -7.61
CA ILE A 3 14.83 15.58 -8.27
C ILE A 3 15.02 14.22 -8.97
N ALA A 4 14.54 13.14 -8.37
CA ALA A 4 14.61 11.81 -8.98
C ALA A 4 13.77 11.72 -10.26
N LEU A 5 12.55 12.27 -10.25
CA LEU A 5 11.70 12.32 -11.43
C LEU A 5 12.27 13.20 -12.54
N ASP A 6 12.85 14.37 -12.21
CA ASP A 6 13.51 15.23 -13.18
C ASP A 6 14.73 14.53 -13.81
N TYR A 7 15.59 13.93 -12.97
CA TYR A 7 16.81 13.28 -13.44
C TYR A 7 16.53 12.03 -14.30
N SER A 8 15.53 11.23 -13.91
CA SER A 8 15.20 9.99 -14.65
C SER A 8 14.77 10.23 -16.09
N GLN A 9 14.26 11.41 -16.42
CA GLN A 9 13.86 11.75 -17.78
C GLN A 9 15.05 11.78 -18.75
N SER A 10 16.26 12.10 -18.29
CA SER A 10 17.45 12.17 -19.14
C SER A 10 17.84 10.83 -19.80
N PHE A 11 17.36 9.71 -19.23
CA PHE A 11 17.58 8.34 -19.74
C PHE A 11 16.30 7.51 -19.84
N ASP A 12 15.14 8.17 -19.92
CA ASP A 12 13.81 7.55 -20.00
C ASP A 12 13.49 6.57 -18.85
N GLY A 13 14.01 6.85 -17.65
CA GLY A 13 13.92 5.99 -16.48
C GLY A 13 12.54 5.98 -15.83
N LEU A 14 12.18 4.86 -15.19
CA LEU A 14 10.98 4.68 -14.39
C LEU A 14 11.33 4.82 -12.91
N ILE A 15 10.66 5.70 -12.18
CA ILE A 15 10.79 5.82 -10.72
C ILE A 15 9.77 4.93 -10.05
N GLN A 16 10.24 3.98 -9.24
CA GLN A 16 9.38 3.21 -8.36
C GLN A 16 9.26 3.93 -7.02
N ALA A 17 8.02 4.24 -6.61
CA ALA A 17 7.73 4.96 -5.37
C ALA A 17 6.82 4.15 -4.46
N TYR A 18 7.19 4.02 -3.20
CA TYR A 18 6.37 3.39 -2.17
C TYR A 18 5.71 4.47 -1.31
N PRO A 19 4.40 4.70 -1.46
CA PRO A 19 3.72 5.84 -0.87
C PRO A 19 3.31 5.57 0.58
N MET A 20 4.25 5.46 1.48
CA MET A 20 3.99 5.32 2.91
C MET A 20 4.77 6.38 3.68
N ASP A 21 4.10 7.11 4.56
CA ASP A 21 4.71 8.08 5.47
C ASP A 21 4.86 7.43 6.86
N ASP A 22 6.10 7.15 7.24
CA ASP A 22 6.43 6.51 8.51
C ASP A 22 6.04 7.37 9.72
N SER A 23 6.04 8.70 9.56
CA SER A 23 5.65 9.61 10.65
C SER A 23 4.15 9.56 10.92
N LEU A 24 3.35 9.47 9.87
CA LEU A 24 1.90 9.30 9.96
C LEU A 24 1.52 7.86 10.30
N GLY A 25 2.27 6.87 9.82
CA GLY A 25 2.10 5.46 10.19
C GLY A 25 2.44 5.18 11.65
N ASN A 26 3.27 6.03 12.26
CA ASN A 26 3.52 6.12 13.70
C ASN A 26 3.83 4.76 14.35
N LYS A 27 4.56 3.88 13.65
CA LYS A 27 4.86 2.50 14.09
C LYS A 27 3.59 1.69 14.43
N GLY A 28 2.53 1.86 13.66
CA GLY A 28 1.32 1.03 13.76
C GLY A 28 1.57 -0.40 13.30
N HIS A 29 0.67 -1.30 13.70
CA HIS A 29 0.81 -2.74 13.46
C HIS A 29 -0.27 -3.29 12.54
N MET A 30 -1.35 -2.54 12.31
CA MET A 30 -2.49 -2.92 11.49
C MET A 30 -3.24 -1.68 10.99
N ASN A 31 -4.32 -1.85 10.26
CA ASN A 31 -5.17 -0.73 9.86
C ASN A 31 -5.73 0.04 11.08
N GLU A 32 -5.74 1.37 10.99
CA GLU A 32 -6.40 2.21 11.99
C GLU A 32 -7.92 2.15 11.82
N GLY A 33 -8.62 1.73 12.87
CA GLY A 33 -10.08 1.64 12.86
C GLY A 33 -10.65 1.02 14.12
N LEU A 34 -11.89 0.56 14.01
CA LEU A 34 -12.61 -0.04 15.13
C LEU A 34 -11.90 -1.32 15.64
N ILE A 35 -11.39 -2.13 14.71
CA ILE A 35 -10.73 -3.40 15.08
C ILE A 35 -9.43 -3.14 15.83
N SER A 36 -8.57 -2.24 15.35
CA SER A 36 -7.32 -1.89 16.06
C SER A 36 -7.60 -1.31 17.46
N THR A 37 -8.63 -0.50 17.57
CA THR A 37 -9.06 0.06 18.88
C THR A 37 -9.52 -1.04 19.83
N ASN A 38 -10.34 -1.97 19.36
CA ASN A 38 -10.85 -3.09 20.17
C ASN A 38 -9.73 -4.06 20.60
N LEU A 39 -8.73 -4.25 19.74
CA LEU A 39 -7.56 -5.10 20.05
C LEU A 39 -6.51 -4.37 20.89
N GLY A 40 -6.66 -3.07 21.12
CA GLY A 40 -5.66 -2.25 21.81
C GLY A 40 -4.36 -2.09 21.02
N LEU A 41 -4.43 -2.28 19.70
CA LEU A 41 -3.28 -2.17 18.80
C LEU A 41 -3.21 -0.79 18.15
N LYS A 42 -1.98 -0.31 17.95
CA LYS A 42 -1.73 0.94 17.24
C LYS A 42 -2.01 0.78 15.76
N GLY A 43 -2.86 1.66 15.22
CA GLY A 43 -3.27 1.65 13.82
C GLY A 43 -2.33 2.42 12.91
N ILE A 44 -2.36 2.07 11.62
CA ILE A 44 -1.75 2.79 10.50
C ILE A 44 -2.90 3.42 9.70
N PRO A 45 -3.10 4.75 9.78
CA PRO A 45 -4.21 5.40 9.09
C PRO A 45 -4.02 5.38 7.57
N ASN A 46 -5.13 5.42 6.82
CA ASN A 46 -5.10 5.49 5.35
C ASN A 46 -4.35 6.74 4.86
N VAL A 47 -4.37 7.82 5.66
CA VAL A 47 -3.68 9.07 5.31
C VAL A 47 -2.15 8.89 5.23
N ALA A 48 -1.57 7.90 5.91
CA ALA A 48 -0.14 7.59 5.78
C ALA A 48 0.24 7.19 4.35
N GLU A 49 -0.66 6.51 3.65
CA GLU A 49 -0.50 6.14 2.24
C GLU A 49 -0.95 7.29 1.32
N THR A 50 -2.15 7.82 1.52
CA THR A 50 -2.79 8.73 0.57
C THR A 50 -2.16 10.12 0.52
N ALA A 51 -1.63 10.65 1.62
CA ALA A 51 -0.95 11.95 1.64
C ALA A 51 0.36 11.89 0.82
N THR A 52 1.15 10.82 1.02
CA THR A 52 2.37 10.61 0.25
C THR A 52 2.07 10.39 -1.23
N LEU A 53 1.07 9.55 -1.53
CA LEU A 53 0.63 9.30 -2.91
C LEU A 53 0.18 10.59 -3.59
N ALA A 54 -0.69 11.38 -2.95
CA ALA A 54 -1.18 12.65 -3.50
C ALA A 54 -0.04 13.63 -3.80
N ARG A 55 0.92 13.77 -2.89
CA ARG A 55 2.13 14.57 -3.10
C ARG A 55 2.91 14.08 -4.31
N ASP A 56 3.14 12.78 -4.40
CA ASP A 56 3.98 12.20 -5.45
C ASP A 56 3.29 12.30 -6.84
N LEU A 57 1.96 12.18 -6.89
CA LEU A 57 1.19 12.42 -8.12
C LEU A 57 1.27 13.88 -8.59
N GLN A 58 1.25 14.86 -7.66
CA GLN A 58 1.45 16.26 -8.02
C GLN A 58 2.86 16.51 -8.57
N LEU A 59 3.87 15.87 -7.99
CA LEU A 59 5.23 15.97 -8.49
C LEU A 59 5.39 15.30 -9.86
N LEU A 60 4.73 14.16 -10.08
CA LEU A 60 4.68 13.49 -11.37
C LEU A 60 4.01 14.38 -12.44
N GLU A 61 2.88 15.01 -12.10
CA GLU A 61 2.18 15.94 -12.98
C GLU A 61 3.05 17.15 -13.35
N TYR A 62 3.81 17.67 -12.40
CA TYR A 62 4.73 18.80 -12.60
C TYR A 62 5.94 18.41 -13.45
N THR A 63 6.59 17.29 -13.16
CA THR A 63 7.86 16.88 -13.83
C THR A 63 7.64 16.19 -15.17
N LYS A 64 6.44 15.63 -15.43
CA LYS A 64 6.13 14.80 -16.60
C LYS A 64 6.99 13.53 -16.72
N GLY A 65 7.56 13.05 -15.62
CA GLY A 65 8.34 11.81 -15.55
C GLY A 65 7.47 10.54 -15.69
N LYS A 66 8.06 9.41 -15.33
CA LYS A 66 7.38 8.10 -15.27
C LYS A 66 7.44 7.55 -13.85
N MET A 67 6.31 7.03 -13.35
CA MET A 67 6.24 6.50 -11.99
C MET A 67 5.50 5.16 -11.95
N HIS A 68 5.99 4.27 -11.12
CA HIS A 68 5.30 3.04 -10.73
C HIS A 68 5.08 3.01 -9.21
N ILE A 69 3.86 2.72 -8.80
CA ILE A 69 3.48 2.51 -7.39
C ILE A 69 3.27 1.00 -7.19
N PRO A 70 4.19 0.26 -6.56
CA PRO A 70 4.12 -1.20 -6.49
C PRO A 70 2.93 -1.71 -5.70
N PHE A 71 2.54 -0.98 -4.65
CA PHE A 71 1.45 -1.39 -3.76
C PHE A 71 0.61 -0.20 -3.33
N ILE A 72 -0.70 -0.35 -3.46
CA ILE A 72 -1.72 0.47 -2.82
C ILE A 72 -2.63 -0.43 -2.00
N SER A 73 -3.21 0.09 -0.93
CA SER A 73 -4.01 -0.72 0.00
C SER A 73 -5.40 -0.20 0.29
N CYS A 74 -5.73 1.04 -0.07
CA CYS A 74 -7.00 1.64 0.31
C CYS A 74 -7.78 2.25 -0.86
N ALA A 75 -9.10 2.37 -0.69
CA ALA A 75 -10.03 2.89 -1.69
C ALA A 75 -9.66 4.30 -2.19
N THR A 76 -9.25 5.19 -1.28
CA THR A 76 -8.84 6.54 -1.63
C THR A 76 -7.62 6.56 -2.56
N SER A 77 -6.68 5.62 -2.38
CA SER A 77 -5.53 5.48 -3.28
C SER A 77 -5.97 5.06 -4.69
N VAL A 78 -6.94 4.15 -4.80
CA VAL A 78 -7.52 3.76 -6.11
C VAL A 78 -8.12 4.98 -6.82
N GLU A 79 -8.87 5.82 -6.10
CA GLU A 79 -9.46 7.03 -6.67
C GLU A 79 -8.40 8.04 -7.13
N LEU A 80 -7.34 8.25 -6.34
CA LEU A 80 -6.23 9.13 -6.70
C LEU A 80 -5.51 8.64 -7.97
N ILE A 81 -5.21 7.36 -8.06
CA ILE A 81 -4.59 6.73 -9.24
C ILE A 81 -5.51 6.87 -10.46
N ARG A 82 -6.80 6.54 -10.30
CA ARG A 82 -7.80 6.65 -11.38
C ARG A 82 -7.87 8.07 -11.93
N ALA A 83 -7.91 9.08 -11.05
CA ALA A 83 -7.92 10.48 -11.44
C ALA A 83 -6.61 10.89 -12.16
N ALA A 84 -5.46 10.44 -11.68
CA ALA A 84 -4.17 10.71 -12.29
C ALA A 84 -4.05 10.09 -13.70
N LYS A 85 -4.49 8.84 -13.87
CA LYS A 85 -4.52 8.17 -15.18
C LYS A 85 -5.47 8.87 -16.16
N LYS A 86 -6.64 9.31 -15.72
CA LYS A 86 -7.58 10.10 -16.55
C LYS A 86 -6.99 11.43 -17.02
N LYS A 87 -6.08 12.03 -16.25
CA LYS A 87 -5.32 13.23 -16.66
C LYS A 87 -4.16 12.90 -17.65
N GLY A 88 -3.91 11.63 -17.95
CA GLY A 88 -2.84 11.18 -18.83
C GLY A 88 -1.45 11.18 -18.19
N LEU A 89 -1.34 11.10 -16.86
CA LEU A 89 -0.04 10.95 -16.22
C LEU A 89 0.56 9.58 -16.56
N ASN A 90 1.88 9.55 -16.78
CA ASN A 90 2.62 8.32 -17.05
C ASN A 90 2.83 7.54 -15.74
N LEU A 91 1.82 6.81 -15.34
CA LEU A 91 1.68 6.14 -14.06
C LEU A 91 1.18 4.73 -14.23
N SER A 92 1.83 3.79 -13.54
CA SER A 92 1.31 2.45 -13.31
C SER A 92 1.28 2.14 -11.81
N CYS A 93 0.40 1.23 -11.41
CA CYS A 93 0.35 0.77 -10.03
C CYS A 93 0.03 -0.71 -9.91
N GLY A 94 0.38 -1.28 -8.75
CA GLY A 94 0.11 -2.66 -8.40
C GLY A 94 -0.66 -2.79 -7.09
N VAL A 95 -1.13 -4.00 -6.84
CA VAL A 95 -1.78 -4.43 -5.60
C VAL A 95 -1.23 -5.79 -5.17
N GLY A 96 -1.13 -6.00 -3.87
CA GLY A 96 -0.76 -7.30 -3.32
C GLY A 96 -1.92 -8.29 -3.28
N ILE A 97 -1.68 -9.56 -3.60
CA ILE A 97 -2.69 -10.64 -3.47
C ILE A 97 -3.33 -10.64 -2.08
N PRO A 98 -2.60 -10.50 -0.97
CA PRO A 98 -3.21 -10.47 0.35
C PRO A 98 -4.31 -9.42 0.49
N HIS A 99 -4.15 -8.24 -0.08
CA HIS A 99 -5.15 -7.16 -0.03
C HIS A 99 -6.40 -7.44 -0.88
N LEU A 100 -6.32 -8.35 -1.84
CA LEU A 100 -7.47 -8.80 -2.63
C LEU A 100 -8.26 -9.91 -1.94
N ILE A 101 -7.63 -10.68 -1.03
CA ILE A 101 -8.22 -11.87 -0.43
C ILE A 101 -8.64 -11.60 1.03
N TYR A 102 -7.79 -10.94 1.80
CA TYR A 102 -7.93 -10.74 3.24
C TYR A 102 -8.29 -9.30 3.61
N THR A 103 -8.86 -9.13 4.79
CA THR A 103 -9.18 -7.83 5.40
C THR A 103 -8.58 -7.73 6.80
N GLU A 104 -8.70 -6.57 7.44
CA GLU A 104 -8.28 -6.39 8.83
C GLU A 104 -8.95 -7.35 9.83
N GLU A 105 -10.09 -7.94 9.47
CA GLU A 105 -10.81 -8.93 10.29
C GLU A 105 -9.99 -10.22 10.49
N ASN A 106 -9.08 -10.56 9.56
CA ASN A 106 -8.19 -11.70 9.70
C ASN A 106 -7.16 -11.55 10.83
N LEU A 107 -7.07 -10.35 11.42
CA LEU A 107 -6.16 -10.05 12.53
C LEU A 107 -6.83 -10.20 13.91
N LEU A 108 -8.13 -10.50 13.99
CA LEU A 108 -8.88 -10.61 15.25
C LEU A 108 -8.28 -11.61 16.24
N GLU A 109 -7.61 -12.65 15.77
CA GLU A 109 -6.95 -13.67 16.58
C GLU A 109 -5.45 -13.40 16.78
N PHE A 110 -4.98 -12.18 16.49
CA PHE A 110 -3.56 -11.80 16.56
C PHE A 110 -2.63 -12.69 15.72
N ASN A 111 -3.14 -13.27 14.61
CA ASN A 111 -2.33 -14.09 13.73
C ASN A 111 -1.30 -13.21 12.98
N SER A 112 -0.02 -13.39 13.33
CA SER A 112 1.09 -12.63 12.78
C SER A 112 1.33 -12.90 11.28
N ASP A 113 0.83 -14.01 10.71
CA ASP A 113 0.95 -14.30 9.28
C ASP A 113 0.25 -13.27 8.41
N PHE A 114 -0.75 -12.57 8.95
CA PHE A 114 -1.45 -11.47 8.29
C PHE A 114 -0.85 -10.09 8.59
N LYS A 115 0.24 -10.01 9.36
CA LYS A 115 0.93 -8.76 9.65
C LYS A 115 1.82 -8.37 8.49
N ILE A 116 1.34 -7.48 7.63
CA ILE A 116 2.01 -7.00 6.42
C ILE A 116 1.98 -5.47 6.33
N VAL A 117 2.86 -4.90 5.49
CA VAL A 117 2.89 -3.46 5.18
C VAL A 117 2.92 -3.29 3.65
N PRO A 118 1.95 -2.55 3.07
CA PRO A 118 0.81 -1.86 3.71
C PRO A 118 -0.09 -2.83 4.46
N PRO A 119 -0.81 -2.36 5.52
CA PRO A 119 -1.64 -3.25 6.30
C PRO A 119 -2.88 -3.71 5.51
N LEU A 120 -3.43 -4.87 5.87
CA LEU A 120 -4.75 -5.28 5.43
C LEU A 120 -5.78 -4.26 5.91
N ARG A 121 -6.63 -3.79 4.99
CA ARG A 121 -7.62 -2.75 5.22
C ARG A 121 -9.03 -3.32 5.37
N THR A 122 -10.00 -2.44 5.34
CA THR A 122 -11.42 -2.80 5.45
C THR A 122 -11.95 -3.56 4.21
N SER A 123 -13.11 -4.19 4.33
CA SER A 123 -13.81 -4.81 3.20
C SER A 123 -14.22 -3.80 2.12
N ILE A 124 -14.39 -2.51 2.47
CA ILE A 124 -14.65 -1.43 1.51
C ILE A 124 -13.40 -1.19 0.66
N ASP A 125 -12.23 -1.12 1.29
CA ASP A 125 -10.95 -0.95 0.60
C ASP A 125 -10.66 -2.14 -0.31
N GLN A 126 -10.85 -3.37 0.20
CA GLN A 126 -10.68 -4.59 -0.59
C GLN A 126 -11.55 -4.58 -1.85
N ARG A 127 -12.82 -4.18 -1.73
CA ARG A 127 -13.73 -4.08 -2.88
C ARG A 127 -13.23 -3.06 -3.89
N ALA A 128 -12.83 -1.88 -3.45
CA ALA A 128 -12.29 -0.84 -4.32
C ALA A 128 -11.02 -1.29 -5.07
N LEU A 129 -10.14 -2.04 -4.42
CA LEU A 129 -8.95 -2.62 -5.05
C LEU A 129 -9.34 -3.62 -6.15
N ARG A 130 -10.31 -4.51 -5.89
CA ARG A 130 -10.82 -5.47 -6.89
C ARG A 130 -11.47 -4.75 -8.08
N GLU A 131 -12.29 -3.74 -7.82
CA GLU A 131 -12.89 -2.90 -8.87
C GLU A 131 -11.83 -2.16 -9.68
N GLY A 132 -10.81 -1.60 -9.01
CA GLY A 132 -9.68 -0.94 -9.66
C GLY A 132 -8.85 -1.87 -10.56
N LEU A 133 -8.76 -3.15 -10.21
CA LEU A 133 -8.12 -4.16 -11.05
C LEU A 133 -8.98 -4.49 -12.28
N LEU A 134 -10.30 -4.60 -12.11
CA LEU A 134 -11.23 -4.91 -13.20
C LEU A 134 -11.36 -3.77 -14.20
N ASP A 135 -11.33 -2.52 -13.76
CA ASP A 135 -11.47 -1.34 -14.64
C ASP A 135 -10.12 -0.84 -15.23
N GLY A 136 -9.00 -1.53 -14.92
CA GLY A 136 -7.67 -1.17 -15.42
C GLY A 136 -7.02 0.02 -14.71
N THR A 137 -7.58 0.48 -13.59
CA THR A 137 -6.92 1.48 -12.72
C THR A 137 -5.66 0.88 -12.11
N ILE A 138 -5.69 -0.39 -11.71
CA ILE A 138 -4.56 -1.17 -11.20
C ILE A 138 -4.02 -2.04 -12.35
N ASP A 139 -2.72 -1.99 -12.60
CA ASP A 139 -2.07 -2.60 -13.76
C ASP A 139 -1.54 -4.00 -13.49
N MET A 140 -1.20 -4.30 -12.22
CA MET A 140 -0.55 -5.56 -11.89
C MET A 140 -0.91 -6.06 -10.49
N VAL A 141 -0.76 -7.37 -10.33
CA VAL A 141 -0.90 -8.05 -9.04
C VAL A 141 0.45 -8.64 -8.66
N SER A 142 0.84 -8.48 -7.41
CA SER A 142 2.07 -9.07 -6.84
C SER A 142 1.72 -10.05 -5.74
N SER A 143 2.50 -11.13 -5.63
CA SER A 143 2.36 -12.09 -4.53
C SER A 143 2.64 -11.46 -3.16
N MET A 144 3.43 -10.39 -3.11
CA MET A 144 3.98 -9.83 -1.85
C MET A 144 4.71 -10.89 -1.02
N HIS A 145 5.36 -11.84 -1.70
CA HIS A 145 6.12 -12.89 -1.02
C HIS A 145 7.30 -12.30 -0.25
N GLN A 146 7.14 -12.19 1.05
CA GLN A 146 8.15 -11.71 1.99
C GLN A 146 8.22 -12.68 3.17
N PRO A 147 8.83 -13.86 2.98
CA PRO A 147 8.94 -14.85 4.04
C PRO A 147 9.82 -14.33 5.17
N VAL A 148 9.39 -14.59 6.38
CA VAL A 148 10.10 -14.22 7.61
C VAL A 148 10.41 -15.51 8.37
N ASN A 149 11.57 -15.54 9.04
CA ASN A 149 11.94 -16.65 9.89
C ASN A 149 10.85 -16.94 10.93
N PRO A 150 10.40 -18.19 11.11
CA PRO A 150 9.38 -18.57 12.09
C PRO A 150 9.64 -18.03 13.50
N GLU A 151 10.88 -17.95 13.93
CA GLU A 151 11.26 -17.39 15.24
C GLU A 151 10.88 -15.91 15.39
N LEU A 152 10.89 -15.16 14.29
CA LEU A 152 10.49 -13.74 14.27
C LEU A 152 8.98 -13.55 14.04
N LYS A 153 8.30 -14.60 13.59
CA LYS A 153 6.83 -14.61 13.42
C LYS A 153 6.11 -15.12 14.67
N ASN A 154 6.65 -16.12 15.35
CA ASN A 154 6.07 -16.74 16.55
C ASN A 154 6.32 -15.89 17.82
N LEU A 155 6.19 -14.58 17.68
CA LEU A 155 6.24 -13.61 18.77
C LEU A 155 4.85 -13.05 19.05
N GLU A 156 4.71 -12.31 20.15
CA GLU A 156 3.54 -11.48 20.36
C GLU A 156 3.32 -10.58 19.15
N PHE A 157 2.09 -10.37 18.72
CA PHE A 157 1.73 -9.68 17.49
C PHE A 157 2.46 -8.33 17.30
N VAL A 158 2.62 -7.56 18.37
CA VAL A 158 3.33 -6.26 18.35
C VAL A 158 4.80 -6.43 17.96
N ASN A 159 5.43 -7.49 18.45
CA ASN A 159 6.86 -7.78 18.28
C ASN A 159 7.15 -8.62 17.01
N ALA A 160 6.14 -9.27 16.46
CA ALA A 160 6.28 -10.06 15.24
C ALA A 160 6.69 -9.18 14.05
N GLN A 161 7.59 -9.66 13.23
CA GLN A 161 8.07 -8.96 12.04
C GLN A 161 6.99 -8.94 10.94
N ASP A 162 6.91 -7.82 10.19
CA ASP A 162 6.05 -7.71 9.03
C ASP A 162 6.52 -8.63 7.89
N GLY A 163 5.58 -9.18 7.15
CA GLY A 163 5.82 -10.04 6.01
C GLY A 163 4.89 -11.26 6.00
N SER A 164 4.69 -11.86 4.84
CA SER A 164 3.87 -13.04 4.69
C SER A 164 4.37 -13.94 3.57
N ILE A 165 3.94 -15.19 3.57
CA ILE A 165 4.15 -16.11 2.48
C ILE A 165 3.06 -15.87 1.46
N GLY A 166 3.43 -15.25 0.32
CA GLY A 166 2.55 -14.98 -0.80
C GLY A 166 2.92 -15.85 -1.99
N LEU A 167 2.39 -17.03 -2.08
CA LEU A 167 2.58 -17.94 -3.21
C LEU A 167 1.32 -18.02 -4.04
#